data_a609094133fb99978647e73af0393f6c
#
_entry.id   a609094133fb99978647e73af0393f6c
#
_cell.length_a   1.000
_cell.length_b   1.000
_cell.length_c   1.000
_cell.angle_alpha   90.00
_cell.angle_beta   90.00
_cell.angle_gamma   90.00
#
_symmetry.space_group_name_H-M   'P 1'
#
loop_
_entity.id
_entity.type
_entity.pdbx_description
1 polymer ?
#
loop_
_entity_poly.entity_id
_entity_poly.type
_entity_poly.pdbx_seq_one_letter_code
_entity_poly.pdbx_strand_id
1 'polypeptide(L)'
;MAIKADDRLIVALDFHTMEDVKALVEKLGDSVSYYKVGMELFYSVGGEVVRWLRGQGKHVFLDLKLHDIPNTVAGGLCSLMDLGADILNVHASGGYTMMKTAADRLHAAAEERGIPCPKLIAITVLTSINQDDWDGVGQTLPIKDAVVRLAKLAKSAGLDGVVAS
;
A
#
# COMPACT_ATOMS: atom_id res chain seq x y z
N MET A 1 -9.77 25.48 -18.78
CA MET A 1 -10.08 24.06 -18.99
C MET A 1 -9.72 23.35 -17.70
N ALA A 2 -10.64 22.72 -16.99
CA ALA A 2 -10.32 21.97 -15.78
C ALA A 2 -9.47 20.75 -16.16
N ILE A 3 -8.36 20.52 -15.41
CA ILE A 3 -7.53 19.33 -15.59
C ILE A 3 -8.34 18.15 -15.07
N LYS A 4 -8.55 17.14 -15.91
CA LYS A 4 -9.21 15.89 -15.50
C LYS A 4 -8.21 15.05 -14.69
N ALA A 5 -8.65 14.54 -13.53
CA ALA A 5 -7.84 13.63 -12.73
C ALA A 5 -7.45 12.37 -13.53
N ASP A 6 -6.24 11.88 -13.28
CA ASP A 6 -5.71 10.64 -13.85
C ASP A 6 -5.31 9.72 -12.69
N ASP A 7 -5.95 8.57 -12.56
CA ASP A 7 -5.74 7.62 -11.46
C ASP A 7 -4.33 6.98 -11.46
N ARG A 8 -3.52 7.22 -12.49
CA ARG A 8 -2.10 6.88 -12.52
C ARG A 8 -1.25 7.82 -11.66
N LEU A 9 -1.77 9.01 -11.34
CA LEU A 9 -1.12 9.97 -10.45
C LEU A 9 -1.64 9.79 -9.03
N ILE A 10 -0.76 9.38 -8.12
CA ILE A 10 -1.06 9.22 -6.71
C ILE A 10 -0.24 10.26 -5.93
N VAL A 11 -0.92 11.18 -5.25
CA VAL A 11 -0.27 12.22 -4.44
C VAL A 11 -0.04 11.73 -3.03
N ALA A 12 1.20 11.79 -2.54
CA ALA A 12 1.55 11.42 -1.17
C ALA A 12 1.12 12.51 -0.18
N LEU A 13 0.45 12.09 0.89
CA LEU A 13 0.05 12.93 2.02
C LEU A 13 1.02 12.70 3.19
N ASP A 14 2.22 13.29 3.10
CA ASP A 14 3.26 13.15 4.13
C ASP A 14 3.11 14.32 5.12
N PHE A 15 2.06 14.22 5.97
CA PHE A 15 1.66 15.20 6.99
C PHE A 15 1.44 14.53 8.33
N HIS A 16 1.31 15.33 9.40
CA HIS A 16 1.01 14.87 10.75
C HIS A 16 -0.41 15.21 11.22
N THR A 17 -1.12 16.10 10.51
CA THR A 17 -2.43 16.61 10.95
C THR A 17 -3.50 16.47 9.87
N MET A 18 -4.74 16.37 10.30
CA MET A 18 -5.90 16.39 9.40
C MET A 18 -6.10 17.74 8.72
N GLU A 19 -5.71 18.83 9.37
CA GLU A 19 -5.78 20.19 8.83
C GLU A 19 -4.96 20.34 7.56
N ASP A 20 -3.70 19.89 7.59
CA ASP A 20 -2.78 19.95 6.44
C ASP A 20 -3.27 19.06 5.29
N VAL A 21 -3.79 17.88 5.61
CA VAL A 21 -4.41 16.98 4.63
C VAL A 21 -5.57 17.66 3.93
N LYS A 22 -6.52 18.22 4.71
CA LYS A 22 -7.70 18.90 4.16
C LYS A 22 -7.31 20.08 3.28
N ALA A 23 -6.38 20.91 3.75
CA ALA A 23 -5.91 22.08 3.00
C ALA A 23 -5.31 21.70 1.64
N LEU A 24 -4.49 20.63 1.57
CA LEU A 24 -3.92 20.18 0.30
C LEU A 24 -4.99 19.57 -0.61
N VAL A 25 -5.85 18.69 -0.10
CA VAL A 25 -6.88 18.02 -0.88
C VAL A 25 -7.88 19.03 -1.46
N GLU A 26 -8.30 20.03 -0.68
CA GLU A 26 -9.16 21.13 -1.14
C GLU A 26 -8.48 21.97 -2.22
N LYS A 27 -7.20 22.30 -2.02
CA LYS A 27 -6.40 23.05 -3.02
C LYS A 27 -6.27 22.33 -4.35
N LEU A 28 -6.11 21.00 -4.33
CA LEU A 28 -6.01 20.17 -5.55
C LEU A 28 -7.37 19.88 -6.18
N GLY A 29 -8.44 19.88 -5.38
CA GLY A 29 -9.81 19.70 -5.83
C GLY A 29 -9.99 18.47 -6.72
N ASP A 30 -10.60 18.67 -7.90
CA ASP A 30 -10.89 17.61 -8.87
C ASP A 30 -9.71 17.26 -9.79
N SER A 31 -8.58 17.96 -9.67
CA SER A 31 -7.38 17.64 -10.46
C SER A 31 -6.66 16.36 -9.99
N VAL A 32 -6.93 15.91 -8.76
CA VAL A 32 -6.37 14.67 -8.18
C VAL A 32 -7.50 13.83 -7.60
N SER A 33 -7.54 12.57 -8.02
CA SER A 33 -8.51 11.57 -7.54
C SER A 33 -7.90 10.57 -6.55
N TYR A 34 -6.54 10.43 -6.53
CA TYR A 34 -5.87 9.37 -5.80
C TYR A 34 -4.81 9.90 -4.83
N TYR A 35 -4.85 9.44 -3.58
CA TYR A 35 -3.93 9.86 -2.54
C TYR A 35 -3.29 8.66 -1.83
N LYS A 36 -2.00 8.80 -1.45
CA LYS A 36 -1.28 7.83 -0.63
C LYS A 36 -1.24 8.31 0.83
N VAL A 37 -1.70 7.46 1.72
CA VAL A 37 -1.58 7.63 3.18
C VAL A 37 -0.47 6.71 3.66
N GLY A 38 0.65 7.28 4.08
CA GLY A 38 1.80 6.55 4.63
C GLY A 38 1.71 6.34 6.13
N MET A 39 2.72 5.66 6.70
CA MET A 39 2.80 5.32 8.13
C MET A 39 2.75 6.57 9.03
N GLU A 40 3.47 7.61 8.66
CA GLU A 40 3.57 8.85 9.43
C GLU A 40 2.19 9.46 9.70
N LEU A 41 1.44 9.72 8.64
CA LEU A 41 0.09 10.27 8.75
C LEU A 41 -0.87 9.29 9.43
N PHE A 42 -0.83 8.01 9.04
CA PHE A 42 -1.75 7.02 9.60
C PHE A 42 -1.56 6.82 11.11
N TYR A 43 -0.32 6.80 11.60
CA TYR A 43 -0.05 6.66 13.02
C TYR A 43 -0.35 7.93 13.82
N SER A 44 -0.35 9.10 13.17
CA SER A 44 -0.70 10.37 13.80
C SER A 44 -2.21 10.55 13.97
N VAL A 45 -3.00 10.21 12.96
CA VAL A 45 -4.45 10.51 12.92
C VAL A 45 -5.35 9.27 12.79
N GLY A 46 -4.76 8.09 12.65
CA GLY A 46 -5.50 6.83 12.54
C GLY A 46 -6.27 6.67 11.24
N GLY A 47 -7.25 5.76 11.24
CA GLY A 47 -8.07 5.44 10.07
C GLY A 47 -9.06 6.54 9.67
N GLU A 48 -9.17 7.62 10.44
CA GLU A 48 -10.07 8.75 10.12
C GLU A 48 -9.71 9.37 8.77
N VAL A 49 -8.42 9.53 8.48
CA VAL A 49 -7.96 10.11 7.22
C VAL A 49 -8.43 9.32 6.00
N VAL A 50 -8.41 7.98 6.09
CA VAL A 50 -8.86 7.11 4.99
C VAL A 50 -10.37 7.28 4.78
N ARG A 51 -11.16 7.22 5.85
CA ARG A 51 -12.62 7.39 5.78
C ARG A 51 -13.01 8.78 5.26
N TRP A 52 -12.28 9.82 5.69
CA TRP A 52 -12.52 11.17 5.22
C TRP A 52 -12.25 11.31 3.72
N LEU A 53 -11.12 10.84 3.23
CA LEU A 53 -10.78 10.84 1.79
C LEU A 53 -11.83 10.08 0.96
N ARG A 54 -12.26 8.91 1.45
CA ARG A 54 -13.32 8.13 0.79
C ARG A 54 -14.65 8.90 0.76
N GLY A 55 -14.99 9.60 1.83
CA GLY A 55 -16.15 10.49 1.92
C GLY A 55 -16.11 11.67 0.95
N GLN A 56 -14.90 12.10 0.55
CA GLN A 56 -14.69 13.11 -0.51
C GLN A 56 -14.68 12.50 -1.93
N GLY A 57 -14.99 11.21 -2.09
CA GLY A 57 -14.96 10.53 -3.38
C GLY A 57 -13.55 10.27 -3.92
N LYS A 58 -12.51 10.36 -3.06
CA LYS A 58 -11.12 10.12 -3.46
C LYS A 58 -10.75 8.64 -3.28
N HIS A 59 -9.82 8.16 -4.11
CA HIS A 59 -9.19 6.85 -3.95
C HIS A 59 -8.01 6.90 -2.98
N VAL A 60 -7.76 5.79 -2.27
CA VAL A 60 -6.71 5.75 -1.24
C VAL A 60 -5.80 4.54 -1.44
N PHE A 61 -4.50 4.81 -1.56
CA PHE A 61 -3.43 3.85 -1.35
C PHE A 61 -2.95 3.96 0.10
N LEU A 62 -3.26 2.96 0.92
CA LEU A 62 -2.82 2.89 2.31
C LEU A 62 -1.48 2.13 2.37
N ASP A 63 -0.39 2.89 2.52
CA ASP A 63 1.00 2.46 2.35
C ASP A 63 1.67 2.18 3.71
N LEU A 64 1.26 1.10 4.38
CA LEU A 64 1.76 0.71 5.70
C LEU A 64 2.84 -0.38 5.67
N LYS A 65 3.05 -1.02 4.52
CA LYS A 65 4.14 -1.99 4.28
C LYS A 65 4.16 -3.12 5.31
N LEU A 66 3.04 -3.84 5.48
CA LEU A 66 2.93 -4.88 6.49
C LEU A 66 3.99 -5.96 6.29
N HIS A 67 4.63 -6.34 7.40
CA HIS A 67 5.66 -7.37 7.42
C HIS A 67 5.66 -8.05 8.79
N ASP A 68 5.07 -9.22 8.87
CA ASP A 68 4.94 -10.01 10.10
C ASP A 68 4.67 -11.49 9.71
N ILE A 69 4.43 -12.35 10.68
CA ILE A 69 4.00 -13.72 10.40
C ILE A 69 2.68 -13.75 9.61
N PRO A 70 2.44 -14.80 8.79
CA PRO A 70 1.33 -14.81 7.81
C PRO A 70 -0.05 -14.46 8.38
N ASN A 71 -0.42 -15.02 9.54
CA ASN A 71 -1.74 -14.77 10.14
C ASN A 71 -1.91 -13.34 10.63
N THR A 72 -0.85 -12.73 11.17
CA THR A 72 -0.88 -11.33 11.64
C THR A 72 -1.07 -10.36 10.47
N VAL A 73 -0.31 -10.58 9.39
CA VAL A 73 -0.44 -9.76 8.16
C VAL A 73 -1.84 -9.90 7.58
N ALA A 74 -2.35 -11.13 7.44
CA ALA A 74 -3.68 -11.38 6.90
C ALA A 74 -4.78 -10.72 7.74
N GLY A 75 -4.73 -10.84 9.07
CA GLY A 75 -5.66 -10.18 9.98
C GLY A 75 -5.60 -8.67 9.90
N GLY A 76 -4.38 -8.11 9.86
CA GLY A 76 -4.16 -6.67 9.69
C GLY A 76 -4.77 -6.13 8.39
N LEU A 77 -4.54 -6.80 7.26
CA LEU A 77 -5.12 -6.42 5.96
C LEU A 77 -6.65 -6.44 5.98
N CYS A 78 -7.26 -7.47 6.58
CA CYS A 78 -8.72 -7.52 6.72
C CYS A 78 -9.27 -6.37 7.56
N SER A 79 -8.55 -5.94 8.60
CA SER A 79 -8.94 -4.77 9.40
C SER A 79 -8.78 -3.46 8.63
N LEU A 80 -7.70 -3.33 7.83
CA LEU A 80 -7.46 -2.15 7.00
C LEU A 80 -8.45 -2.04 5.84
N MET A 81 -8.90 -3.16 5.29
CA MET A 81 -9.92 -3.19 4.24
C MET A 81 -11.22 -2.50 4.68
N ASP A 82 -11.60 -2.60 5.95
CA ASP A 82 -12.80 -1.96 6.51
C ASP A 82 -12.73 -0.43 6.53
N LEU A 83 -11.55 0.15 6.32
CA LEU A 83 -11.38 1.59 6.16
C LEU A 83 -11.76 2.08 4.76
N GLY A 84 -11.88 1.16 3.78
CA GLY A 84 -12.24 1.47 2.41
C GLY A 84 -11.06 1.86 1.52
N ALA A 85 -9.82 1.50 1.87
CA ALA A 85 -8.65 1.71 1.00
C ALA A 85 -8.77 0.89 -0.30
N ASP A 86 -8.30 1.46 -1.41
CA ASP A 86 -8.32 0.82 -2.74
C ASP A 86 -7.06 -0.01 -3.01
N ILE A 87 -5.93 0.36 -2.39
CA ILE A 87 -4.66 -0.38 -2.46
C ILE A 87 -4.11 -0.55 -1.05
N LEU A 88 -3.65 -1.77 -0.75
CA LEU A 88 -2.89 -2.14 0.45
C LEU A 88 -1.55 -2.74 0.04
N ASN A 89 -0.57 -2.74 0.94
CA ASN A 89 0.71 -3.34 0.61
C ASN A 89 1.37 -4.13 1.75
N VAL A 90 2.26 -5.02 1.34
CA VAL A 90 3.10 -5.84 2.21
C VAL A 90 4.53 -5.83 1.70
N HIS A 91 5.51 -6.22 2.51
CA HIS A 91 6.86 -6.48 2.02
C HIS A 91 6.96 -7.86 1.35
N ALA A 92 7.52 -7.92 0.14
CA ALA A 92 7.79 -9.19 -0.55
C ALA A 92 8.82 -10.05 0.17
N SER A 93 9.72 -9.44 0.94
CA SER A 93 10.71 -10.13 1.80
C SER A 93 10.09 -10.96 2.93
N GLY A 94 8.80 -10.77 3.24
CA GLY A 94 8.05 -11.66 4.12
C GLY A 94 7.84 -13.08 3.57
N GLY A 95 8.15 -13.29 2.30
CA GLY A 95 8.15 -14.59 1.65
C GLY A 95 6.80 -15.01 1.04
N TYR A 96 6.87 -16.10 0.27
CA TYR A 96 5.71 -16.61 -0.47
C TYR A 96 4.51 -16.92 0.44
N THR A 97 4.75 -17.64 1.56
CA THR A 97 3.67 -18.06 2.46
C THR A 97 2.95 -16.87 3.07
N MET A 98 3.67 -15.83 3.50
CA MET A 98 3.06 -14.62 4.05
C MET A 98 2.19 -13.92 3.00
N MET A 99 2.72 -13.69 1.79
CA MET A 99 2.01 -13.03 0.71
C MET A 99 0.79 -13.84 0.23
N LYS A 100 0.94 -15.16 0.08
CA LYS A 100 -0.16 -16.04 -0.36
C LYS A 100 -1.29 -16.07 0.66
N THR A 101 -0.97 -16.25 1.97
CA THR A 101 -1.95 -16.21 3.04
C THR A 101 -2.66 -14.87 3.11
N ALA A 102 -1.91 -13.77 2.93
CA ALA A 102 -2.46 -12.42 2.88
C ALA A 102 -3.47 -12.25 1.74
N ALA A 103 -3.09 -12.63 0.52
CA ALA A 103 -3.96 -12.52 -0.65
C ALA A 103 -5.24 -13.37 -0.51
N ASP A 104 -5.10 -14.65 -0.12
CA ASP A 104 -6.23 -15.56 0.01
C ASP A 104 -7.25 -15.08 1.07
N ARG A 105 -6.73 -14.64 2.23
CA ARG A 105 -7.60 -14.14 3.32
C ARG A 105 -8.27 -12.82 2.95
N LEU A 106 -7.57 -11.93 2.26
CA LEU A 106 -8.13 -10.66 1.85
C LEU A 106 -9.28 -10.86 0.84
N HIS A 107 -9.09 -11.73 -0.16
CA HIS A 107 -10.12 -12.08 -1.13
C HIS A 107 -11.33 -12.76 -0.46
N ALA A 108 -11.09 -13.75 0.39
CA ALA A 108 -12.17 -14.45 1.10
C ALA A 108 -12.98 -13.49 1.99
N ALA A 109 -12.29 -12.58 2.71
CA ALA A 109 -12.96 -11.60 3.57
C ALA A 109 -13.76 -10.56 2.77
N ALA A 110 -13.26 -10.14 1.60
CA ALA A 110 -14.00 -9.24 0.71
C ALA A 110 -15.27 -9.89 0.15
N GLU A 111 -15.17 -11.15 -0.28
CA GLU A 111 -16.31 -11.93 -0.75
C GLU A 111 -17.35 -12.14 0.37
N GLU A 112 -16.92 -12.56 1.57
CA GLU A 112 -17.79 -12.75 2.74
C GLU A 112 -18.55 -11.48 3.13
N ARG A 113 -17.89 -10.31 3.02
CA ARG A 113 -18.49 -9.01 3.36
C ARG A 113 -19.26 -8.37 2.20
N GLY A 114 -19.19 -8.92 0.99
CA GLY A 114 -19.84 -8.37 -0.21
C GLY A 114 -19.31 -6.99 -0.60
N ILE A 115 -18.01 -6.71 -0.37
CA ILE A 115 -17.36 -5.44 -0.70
C ILE A 115 -16.26 -5.64 -1.74
N PRO A 116 -15.90 -4.59 -2.51
CA PRO A 116 -14.77 -4.66 -3.44
C PRO A 116 -13.48 -5.03 -2.69
N CYS A 117 -12.75 -6.03 -3.22
CA CYS A 117 -11.44 -6.38 -2.67
C CYS A 117 -10.42 -5.29 -3.05
N PRO A 118 -9.71 -4.70 -2.08
CA PRO A 118 -8.62 -3.79 -2.40
C PRO A 118 -7.51 -4.53 -3.13
N LYS A 119 -6.77 -3.84 -3.99
CA LYS A 119 -5.57 -4.40 -4.62
C LYS A 119 -4.49 -4.60 -3.56
N LEU A 120 -3.89 -5.79 -3.55
CA LEU A 120 -2.75 -6.10 -2.70
C LEU A 120 -1.47 -6.09 -3.52
N ILE A 121 -0.54 -5.20 -3.18
CA ILE A 121 0.74 -5.08 -3.87
C ILE A 121 1.92 -5.32 -2.92
N ALA A 122 3.08 -5.71 -3.46
CA ALA A 122 4.27 -5.96 -2.66
C ALA A 122 5.36 -4.92 -2.89
N ILE A 123 5.98 -4.48 -1.79
CA ILE A 123 7.23 -3.73 -1.83
C ILE A 123 8.35 -4.71 -2.13
N THR A 124 9.12 -4.46 -3.18
CA THR A 124 10.28 -5.29 -3.54
C THR A 124 11.50 -4.93 -2.69
N VAL A 125 12.25 -3.91 -3.08
CA VAL A 125 13.32 -3.30 -2.29
C VAL A 125 12.99 -1.82 -2.13
N LEU A 126 13.15 -1.28 -0.93
CA LEU A 126 12.91 0.13 -0.67
C LEU A 126 13.90 0.99 -1.47
N THR A 127 13.42 2.07 -2.06
CA THR A 127 14.23 2.96 -2.92
C THR A 127 15.37 3.66 -2.20
N SER A 128 15.33 3.72 -0.87
CA SER A 128 16.39 4.26 -0.02
C SER A 128 17.55 3.28 0.23
N ILE A 129 17.39 1.99 -0.06
CA ILE A 129 18.41 0.97 0.17
C ILE A 129 19.40 0.99 -1.00
N ASN A 130 20.67 1.25 -0.71
CA ASN A 130 21.79 1.07 -1.62
C ASN A 130 22.39 -0.33 -1.51
N GLN A 131 23.39 -0.66 -2.34
CA GLN A 131 23.98 -2.01 -2.35
C GLN A 131 24.70 -2.34 -1.04
N ASP A 132 25.37 -1.36 -0.41
CA ASP A 132 26.10 -1.58 0.85
C ASP A 132 25.14 -1.92 2.00
N ASP A 133 24.00 -1.22 2.10
CA ASP A 133 22.95 -1.53 3.08
C ASP A 133 22.33 -2.88 2.81
N TRP A 134 22.14 -3.22 1.53
CA TRP A 134 21.57 -4.49 1.10
C TRP A 134 22.48 -5.67 1.44
N ASP A 135 23.78 -5.53 1.20
CA ASP A 135 24.79 -6.53 1.57
C ASP A 135 24.93 -6.61 3.11
N GLY A 136 24.83 -5.47 3.79
CA GLY A 136 24.91 -5.37 5.25
C GLY A 136 23.82 -6.15 5.99
N VAL A 137 22.63 -6.32 5.39
CA VAL A 137 21.56 -7.17 5.94
C VAL A 137 21.66 -8.65 5.47
N GLY A 138 22.81 -9.05 4.93
CA GLY A 138 23.11 -10.43 4.56
C GLY A 138 22.58 -10.87 3.20
N GLN A 139 22.19 -9.93 2.35
CA GLN A 139 21.75 -10.24 0.99
C GLN A 139 22.95 -10.32 0.05
N THR A 140 23.00 -11.37 -0.76
CA THR A 140 24.13 -11.63 -1.67
C THR A 140 23.78 -11.36 -3.15
N LEU A 141 22.50 -11.18 -3.43
CA LEU A 141 22.02 -10.94 -4.80
C LEU A 141 22.07 -9.42 -5.08
N PRO A 142 22.56 -8.98 -6.24
CA PRO A 142 22.45 -7.56 -6.62
C PRO A 142 21.03 -7.04 -6.50
N ILE A 143 20.83 -5.82 -6.03
CA ILE A 143 19.48 -5.24 -5.80
C ILE A 143 18.60 -5.38 -7.04
N LYS A 144 19.13 -5.10 -8.24
CA LYS A 144 18.39 -5.21 -9.50
C LYS A 144 17.80 -6.62 -9.70
N ASP A 145 18.59 -7.64 -9.40
CA ASP A 145 18.14 -9.04 -9.55
C ASP A 145 17.18 -9.45 -8.43
N ALA A 146 17.42 -8.92 -7.23
CA ALA A 146 16.53 -9.11 -6.08
C ALA A 146 15.14 -8.53 -6.34
N VAL A 147 15.04 -7.32 -6.92
CA VAL A 147 13.76 -6.69 -7.30
C VAL A 147 12.98 -7.60 -8.25
N VAL A 148 13.63 -8.11 -9.30
CA VAL A 148 12.97 -9.01 -10.27
C VAL A 148 12.53 -10.31 -9.62
N ARG A 149 13.36 -10.89 -8.74
CA ARG A 149 13.04 -12.13 -8.00
C ARG A 149 11.84 -11.93 -7.08
N LEU A 150 11.83 -10.85 -6.31
CA LEU A 150 10.73 -10.51 -5.39
C LEU A 150 9.44 -10.21 -6.13
N ALA A 151 9.51 -9.51 -7.28
CA ALA A 151 8.34 -9.26 -8.12
C ALA A 151 7.72 -10.56 -8.68
N LYS A 152 8.58 -11.49 -9.14
CA LYS A 152 8.10 -12.82 -9.58
C LYS A 152 7.48 -13.61 -8.44
N LEU A 153 8.05 -13.52 -7.23
CA LEU A 153 7.52 -14.17 -6.04
C LEU A 153 6.14 -13.61 -5.67
N ALA A 154 5.99 -12.28 -5.66
CA ALA A 154 4.71 -11.63 -5.41
C ALA A 154 3.64 -12.05 -6.43
N LYS A 155 3.99 -12.07 -7.73
CA LYS A 155 3.10 -12.57 -8.78
C LYS A 155 2.68 -14.01 -8.53
N SER A 156 3.60 -14.92 -8.18
CA SER A 156 3.30 -16.33 -7.91
C SER A 156 2.42 -16.52 -6.67
N ALA A 157 2.48 -15.60 -5.71
CA ALA A 157 1.64 -15.59 -4.51
C ALA A 157 0.24 -15.02 -4.75
N GLY A 158 -0.04 -14.51 -5.96
CA GLY A 158 -1.36 -14.00 -6.33
C GLY A 158 -1.59 -12.52 -6.02
N LEU A 159 -0.51 -11.74 -5.81
CA LEU A 159 -0.64 -10.30 -5.60
C LEU A 159 -0.90 -9.56 -6.92
N ASP A 160 -1.60 -8.42 -6.83
CA ASP A 160 -2.01 -7.61 -7.99
C ASP A 160 -0.88 -6.82 -8.63
N GLY A 161 0.18 -6.55 -7.88
CA GLY A 161 1.29 -5.75 -8.37
C GLY A 161 2.46 -5.63 -7.41
N VAL A 162 3.40 -4.78 -7.77
CA VAL A 162 4.59 -4.48 -6.95
C VAL A 162 4.91 -2.99 -6.98
N VAL A 163 5.62 -2.53 -5.95
CA VAL A 163 6.35 -1.27 -5.95
C VAL A 163 7.80 -1.59 -6.29
N ALA A 164 8.29 -0.96 -7.35
CA ALA A 164 9.66 -1.08 -7.84
C ALA A 164 10.12 0.27 -8.42
N SER A 165 11.39 0.57 -8.29
CA SER A 165 12.03 1.75 -8.89
C SER A 165 12.99 1.36 -10.01
#